data_6bf59bbe9fd678ecd1694a8e1f1b3c2a
#
_entry.id   6bf59bbe9fd678ecd1694a8e1f1b3c2a
#
_cell.length_a   1.000
_cell.length_b   1.000
_cell.length_c   1.000
_cell.angle_alpha   90.00
_cell.angle_beta   90.00
_cell.angle_gamma   90.00
#
_symmetry.space_group_name_H-M   'P 1'
#
loop_
_entity.id
_entity.type
_entity.pdbx_description
1 polymer ?
#
loop_
_entity_poly.entity_id
_entity_poly.type
_entity_poly.pdbx_seq_one_letter_code
_entity_poly.pdbx_strand_id
1 'polypeptide(L)'
;TDDDFALACVKCALKTAKPSFANHRMFKNELGENYAIASCYNGLLLGGGAYTLCRLILGHIAERSVGIEDFKNNQLPYVMDIMAKYMDARIAFEVEQSGFFESNFLAKEGLIHRDSFTGMFGLVGLADAVNVLMTKEGKDDRFGHSDAATQLGIEIMDIINEFNNNHFNKYCEGTGSHFLPHAQVG
;
A
#
# COMPACT_ATOMS: atom_id res chain seq x y z
N THR A 1 14.56 18.59 17.33
CA THR A 1 14.62 17.13 17.58
C THR A 1 15.85 16.90 18.44
N ASP A 2 15.70 16.13 19.50
CA ASP A 2 16.81 15.69 20.31
C ASP A 2 17.52 14.57 19.55
N ASP A 3 18.74 14.86 19.06
CA ASP A 3 19.48 13.93 18.22
C ASP A 3 19.92 12.67 18.99
N ASP A 4 20.20 12.79 20.29
CA ASP A 4 20.53 11.64 21.13
C ASP A 4 19.32 10.71 21.32
N PHE A 5 18.13 11.27 21.49
CA PHE A 5 16.89 10.50 21.54
C PHE A 5 16.59 9.82 20.20
N ALA A 6 16.72 10.56 19.09
CA ALA A 6 16.53 9.99 17.75
C ALA A 6 17.50 8.82 17.48
N LEU A 7 18.78 9.00 17.83
CA LEU A 7 19.80 7.95 17.70
C LEU A 7 19.49 6.73 18.59
N ALA A 8 19.00 6.94 19.80
CA ALA A 8 18.57 5.85 20.69
C ALA A 8 17.39 5.07 20.08
N CYS A 9 16.40 5.76 19.49
CA CYS A 9 15.29 5.14 18.78
C CYS A 9 15.77 4.29 17.59
N VAL A 10 16.69 4.82 16.75
CA VAL A 10 17.27 4.09 15.62
C VAL A 10 18.03 2.83 16.11
N LYS A 11 18.87 2.96 17.14
CA LYS A 11 19.58 1.81 17.72
C LYS A 11 18.63 0.74 18.27
N CYS A 12 17.51 1.16 18.86
CA CYS A 12 16.49 0.25 19.35
C CYS A 12 15.79 -0.45 18.16
N ALA A 13 15.41 0.30 17.14
CA ALA A 13 14.73 -0.23 15.95
C ALA A 13 15.60 -1.26 15.20
N LEU A 14 16.91 -1.05 15.11
CA LEU A 14 17.84 -2.01 14.51
C LEU A 14 17.88 -3.36 15.24
N LYS A 15 17.56 -3.38 16.53
CA LYS A 15 17.57 -4.61 17.35
C LYS A 15 16.22 -5.29 17.47
N THR A 16 15.15 -4.51 17.45
CA THR A 16 13.81 -4.97 17.85
C THR A 16 12.75 -4.73 16.79
N ALA A 17 13.08 -4.08 15.66
CA ALA A 17 12.16 -3.55 14.66
C ALA A 17 11.14 -2.53 15.24
N LYS A 18 11.43 -1.94 16.39
CA LYS A 18 10.65 -0.91 17.09
C LYS A 18 11.56 0.15 17.70
N PRO A 19 11.14 1.44 17.82
CA PRO A 19 9.88 1.99 17.34
C PRO A 19 9.82 2.12 15.82
N SER A 20 8.59 2.28 15.32
CA SER A 20 8.35 2.59 13.91
C SER A 20 8.47 4.09 13.68
N PHE A 21 8.92 4.48 12.50
CA PHE A 21 9.06 5.88 12.12
C PHE A 21 8.02 6.21 11.04
N ALA A 22 7.45 7.40 11.12
CA ALA A 22 6.53 7.92 10.13
C ALA A 22 6.97 9.33 9.68
N ASN A 23 6.84 9.61 8.39
CA ASN A 23 7.15 10.90 7.84
C ASN A 23 5.93 11.83 7.95
N HIS A 24 5.88 12.64 9.01
CA HIS A 24 4.79 13.59 9.24
C HIS A 24 4.57 14.55 8.07
N ARG A 25 5.64 15.04 7.44
CA ARG A 25 5.50 15.98 6.30
C ARG A 25 4.84 15.33 5.10
N MET A 26 5.19 14.07 4.81
CA MET A 26 4.58 13.31 3.73
C MET A 26 3.09 13.15 3.97
N PHE A 27 2.70 12.63 5.13
CA PHE A 27 1.28 12.41 5.46
C PHE A 27 0.47 13.71 5.47
N LYS A 28 1.05 14.79 5.99
CA LYS A 28 0.40 16.12 5.97
C LYS A 28 0.21 16.65 4.55
N ASN A 29 1.17 16.44 3.66
CA ASN A 29 1.06 16.85 2.26
C ASN A 29 0.02 16.03 1.49
N GLU A 30 -0.11 14.75 1.78
CA GLU A 30 -1.03 13.84 1.10
C GLU A 30 -2.45 13.86 1.65
N LEU A 31 -2.61 13.94 2.97
CA LEU A 31 -3.89 13.80 3.66
C LEU A 31 -4.37 15.07 4.39
N GLY A 32 -3.57 16.15 4.38
CA GLY A 32 -3.87 17.38 5.09
C GLY A 32 -3.58 17.31 6.59
N GLU A 33 -4.22 18.17 7.37
CA GLU A 33 -3.98 18.27 8.82
C GLU A 33 -4.71 17.18 9.63
N ASN A 34 -5.81 16.67 9.10
CA ASN A 34 -6.72 15.77 9.82
C ASN A 34 -6.47 14.30 9.46
N TYR A 35 -5.31 13.79 9.85
CA TYR A 35 -4.98 12.38 9.64
C TYR A 35 -4.48 11.72 10.93
N ALA A 36 -4.54 10.40 10.95
CA ALA A 36 -3.92 9.57 11.97
C ALA A 36 -3.14 8.43 11.32
N ILE A 37 -2.09 7.98 11.98
CA ILE A 37 -1.32 6.83 11.55
C ILE A 37 -1.91 5.59 12.21
N ALA A 38 -2.43 4.67 11.39
CA ALA A 38 -2.98 3.42 11.85
C ALA A 38 -1.87 2.40 12.19
N SER A 39 -2.25 1.29 12.79
CA SER A 39 -1.34 0.27 13.34
C SER A 39 -0.32 -0.32 12.34
N CYS A 40 -0.61 -0.29 11.05
CA CYS A 40 0.26 -0.81 9.98
C CYS A 40 1.00 0.32 9.23
N TYR A 41 1.22 1.46 9.86
CA TYR A 41 1.90 2.65 9.32
C TYR A 41 1.18 3.36 8.17
N ASN A 42 -0.12 3.10 8.01
CA ASN A 42 -0.94 3.79 7.01
C ASN A 42 -1.45 5.12 7.58
N GLY A 43 -1.39 6.17 6.79
CA GLY A 43 -2.13 7.37 7.05
C GLY A 43 -3.59 7.19 6.66
N LEU A 44 -4.50 7.56 7.53
CA LEU A 44 -5.94 7.58 7.27
C LEU A 44 -6.50 8.93 7.71
N LEU A 45 -7.53 9.40 7.02
CA LEU A 45 -8.27 10.59 7.47
C LEU A 45 -8.96 10.30 8.80
N LEU A 46 -8.99 11.30 9.68
CA LEU A 46 -9.76 11.20 10.93
C LEU A 46 -11.25 11.07 10.62
N GLY A 47 -11.90 10.16 11.30
CA GLY A 47 -13.29 9.79 10.98
C GLY A 47 -13.45 8.92 9.74
N GLY A 48 -12.35 8.53 9.11
CA GLY A 48 -12.31 7.63 7.97
C GLY A 48 -11.94 6.20 8.34
N GLY A 49 -11.66 5.44 7.30
CA GLY A 49 -11.25 4.05 7.40
C GLY A 49 -10.92 3.45 6.04
N ALA A 50 -10.68 2.16 6.02
CA ALA A 50 -10.53 1.41 4.79
C ALA A 50 -11.80 0.61 4.50
N TYR A 51 -12.42 0.84 3.34
CA TYR A 51 -13.48 -0.01 2.83
C TYR A 51 -13.01 -1.45 2.66
N THR A 52 -11.85 -1.60 2.07
CA THR A 52 -11.24 -2.90 1.80
C THR A 52 -9.74 -2.78 1.71
N LEU A 53 -9.06 -3.88 2.04
CA LEU A 53 -7.63 -4.05 1.84
C LEU A 53 -7.40 -5.35 1.07
N CYS A 54 -6.90 -5.22 -0.15
CA CYS A 54 -6.41 -6.35 -0.94
C CYS A 54 -4.90 -6.25 -1.10
N ARG A 55 -4.22 -7.38 -1.31
CA ARG A 55 -2.76 -7.41 -1.42
C ARG A 55 -2.30 -8.17 -2.64
N LEU A 56 -1.39 -7.57 -3.40
CA LEU A 56 -0.57 -8.25 -4.38
C LEU A 56 0.47 -9.10 -3.65
N ILE A 57 0.51 -10.38 -3.93
CA ILE A 57 1.59 -11.27 -3.46
C ILE A 57 2.65 -11.29 -4.54
N LEU A 58 3.57 -10.31 -4.50
CA LEU A 58 4.52 -10.05 -5.57
C LEU A 58 5.43 -11.23 -5.87
N GLY A 59 5.85 -11.97 -4.84
CA GLY A 59 6.66 -13.19 -5.00
C GLY A 59 5.96 -14.24 -5.89
N HIS A 60 4.67 -14.50 -5.66
CA HIS A 60 3.90 -15.44 -6.49
C HIS A 60 3.72 -14.96 -7.93
N ILE A 61 3.58 -13.65 -8.14
CA ILE A 61 3.53 -13.09 -9.51
C ILE A 61 4.87 -13.29 -10.20
N ALA A 62 5.97 -13.03 -9.50
CA ALA A 62 7.33 -13.23 -10.00
C ALA A 62 7.62 -14.71 -10.32
N GLU A 63 7.17 -15.64 -9.49
CA GLU A 63 7.32 -17.08 -9.75
C GLU A 63 6.63 -17.52 -11.04
N ARG A 64 5.47 -16.95 -11.37
CA ARG A 64 4.70 -17.26 -12.59
C ARG A 64 5.23 -16.59 -13.84
N SER A 65 5.98 -15.50 -13.69
CA SER A 65 6.55 -14.75 -14.80
C SER A 65 7.72 -15.51 -15.45
N VAL A 66 7.93 -15.33 -16.75
CA VAL A 66 9.08 -15.92 -17.45
C VAL A 66 10.39 -15.22 -17.07
N GLY A 67 10.36 -13.90 -16.84
CA GLY A 67 11.48 -13.05 -16.45
C GLY A 67 11.00 -11.64 -16.10
N ILE A 68 11.93 -10.69 -15.97
CA ILE A 68 11.65 -9.32 -15.55
C ILE A 68 10.67 -8.62 -16.50
N GLU A 69 10.87 -8.73 -17.80
CA GLU A 69 10.01 -8.05 -18.78
C GLU A 69 8.58 -8.59 -18.79
N ASP A 70 8.40 -9.92 -18.70
CA ASP A 70 7.08 -10.53 -18.58
C ASP A 70 6.39 -10.12 -17.27
N PHE A 71 7.15 -10.08 -16.17
CA PHE A 71 6.62 -9.61 -14.89
C PHE A 71 6.10 -8.18 -14.99
N LYS A 72 6.92 -7.24 -15.48
CA LYS A 72 6.60 -5.81 -15.53
C LYS A 72 5.49 -5.48 -16.52
N ASN A 73 5.49 -6.13 -17.70
CA ASN A 73 4.63 -5.72 -18.81
C ASN A 73 3.36 -6.56 -18.95
N ASN A 74 3.32 -7.75 -18.36
CA ASN A 74 2.18 -8.68 -18.52
C ASN A 74 1.57 -9.10 -17.17
N GLN A 75 2.34 -9.80 -16.33
CA GLN A 75 1.78 -10.47 -15.16
C GLN A 75 1.36 -9.48 -14.06
N LEU A 76 2.21 -8.53 -13.73
CA LEU A 76 1.89 -7.53 -12.70
C LEU A 76 0.71 -6.64 -13.11
N PRO A 77 0.68 -6.02 -14.31
CA PRO A 77 -0.48 -5.24 -14.76
C PRO A 77 -1.78 -6.04 -14.78
N TYR A 78 -1.74 -7.29 -15.22
CA TYR A 78 -2.91 -8.18 -15.25
C TYR A 78 -3.49 -8.42 -13.84
N VAL A 79 -2.62 -8.75 -12.87
CA VAL A 79 -3.07 -9.01 -11.49
C VAL A 79 -3.54 -7.72 -10.81
N MET A 80 -2.91 -6.59 -11.07
CA MET A 80 -3.34 -5.28 -10.56
C MET A 80 -4.74 -4.91 -11.07
N ASP A 81 -5.02 -5.12 -12.35
CA ASP A 81 -6.35 -4.86 -12.94
C ASP A 81 -7.44 -5.74 -12.30
N ILE A 82 -7.17 -7.03 -12.11
CA ILE A 82 -8.12 -7.92 -11.42
C ILE A 82 -8.35 -7.47 -9.98
N MET A 83 -7.29 -7.14 -9.25
CA MET A 83 -7.40 -6.69 -7.86
C MET A 83 -8.20 -5.39 -7.75
N ALA A 84 -7.94 -4.42 -8.62
CA ALA A 84 -8.66 -3.16 -8.64
C ALA A 84 -10.16 -3.35 -8.94
N LYS A 85 -10.51 -4.14 -9.94
CA LYS A 85 -11.92 -4.50 -10.25
C LYS A 85 -12.62 -5.19 -9.09
N TYR A 86 -11.92 -6.08 -8.39
CA TYR A 86 -12.47 -6.74 -7.20
C TYR A 86 -12.69 -5.74 -6.06
N MET A 87 -11.74 -4.83 -5.84
CA MET A 87 -11.87 -3.78 -4.83
C MET A 87 -13.03 -2.84 -5.16
N ASP A 88 -13.16 -2.41 -6.42
CA ASP A 88 -14.27 -1.57 -6.87
C ASP A 88 -15.63 -2.22 -6.61
N ALA A 89 -15.77 -3.49 -6.95
CA ALA A 89 -17.00 -4.24 -6.72
C ALA A 89 -17.35 -4.37 -5.23
N ARG A 90 -16.35 -4.61 -4.37
CA ARG A 90 -16.54 -4.68 -2.92
C ARG A 90 -16.96 -3.34 -2.33
N ILE A 91 -16.28 -2.27 -2.72
CA ILE A 91 -16.58 -0.92 -2.22
C ILE A 91 -17.99 -0.51 -2.67
N ALA A 92 -18.34 -0.75 -3.94
CA ALA A 92 -19.68 -0.48 -4.43
C ALA A 92 -20.76 -1.25 -3.64
N PHE A 93 -20.53 -2.54 -3.36
CA PHE A 93 -21.43 -3.33 -2.53
C PHE A 93 -21.58 -2.77 -1.12
N GLU A 94 -20.44 -2.41 -0.47
CA GLU A 94 -20.45 -1.87 0.88
C GLU A 94 -21.20 -0.56 0.97
N VAL A 95 -20.99 0.34 0.01
CA VAL A 95 -21.60 1.66 0.00
C VAL A 95 -23.06 1.63 -0.47
N GLU A 96 -23.39 0.83 -1.49
CA GLU A 96 -24.71 0.91 -2.14
C GLU A 96 -25.72 -0.13 -1.64
N GLN A 97 -25.26 -1.24 -1.08
CA GLN A 97 -26.12 -2.40 -0.80
C GLN A 97 -26.07 -2.91 0.64
N SER A 98 -24.91 -2.82 1.31
CA SER A 98 -24.76 -3.40 2.64
C SER A 98 -25.51 -2.67 3.75
N GLY A 99 -25.82 -1.39 3.55
CA GLY A 99 -26.39 -0.52 4.59
C GLY A 99 -25.43 -0.26 5.77
N PHE A 100 -24.11 -0.42 5.53
CA PHE A 100 -23.11 -0.26 6.60
C PHE A 100 -23.17 1.11 7.26
N PHE A 101 -23.15 2.18 6.47
CA PHE A 101 -23.15 3.54 7.03
C PHE A 101 -24.49 3.94 7.63
N GLU A 102 -25.61 3.35 7.19
CA GLU A 102 -26.94 3.56 7.72
C GLU A 102 -27.20 2.78 9.01
N SER A 103 -26.54 1.64 9.19
CA SER A 103 -26.75 0.74 10.35
C SER A 103 -25.68 0.90 11.42
N ASN A 104 -24.45 1.25 11.07
CA ASN A 104 -23.32 1.36 11.99
C ASN A 104 -23.51 2.51 12.97
N PHE A 105 -23.37 2.22 14.28
CA PHE A 105 -23.59 3.24 15.31
C PHE A 105 -22.56 4.39 15.26
N LEU A 106 -21.29 4.13 14.85
CA LEU A 106 -20.28 5.17 14.73
C LEU A 106 -20.64 6.17 13.62
N ALA A 107 -21.22 5.68 12.52
CA ALA A 107 -21.69 6.54 11.45
C ALA A 107 -22.92 7.38 11.88
N LYS A 108 -23.86 6.75 12.63
CA LYS A 108 -25.04 7.44 13.18
C LYS A 108 -24.68 8.51 14.19
N GLU A 109 -23.66 8.29 14.99
CA GLU A 109 -23.13 9.26 15.97
C GLU A 109 -22.19 10.31 15.31
N GLY A 110 -21.96 10.23 14.01
CA GLY A 110 -21.11 11.17 13.30
C GLY A 110 -19.61 11.03 13.62
N LEU A 111 -19.18 9.87 14.10
CA LEU A 111 -17.77 9.60 14.41
C LEU A 111 -16.98 9.08 13.21
N ILE A 112 -17.67 8.49 12.24
CA ILE A 112 -17.10 8.08 10.97
C ILE A 112 -17.92 8.65 9.80
N HIS A 113 -17.23 9.03 8.73
CA HIS A 113 -17.80 9.69 7.56
C HIS A 113 -17.42 8.93 6.30
N ARG A 114 -18.41 8.58 5.47
CA ARG A 114 -18.21 7.80 4.25
C ARG A 114 -17.19 8.43 3.29
N ASP A 115 -17.22 9.75 3.13
CA ASP A 115 -16.33 10.53 2.27
C ASP A 115 -14.86 10.53 2.73
N SER A 116 -14.60 10.09 3.96
CA SER A 116 -13.26 9.94 4.54
C SER A 116 -12.72 8.51 4.46
N PHE A 117 -13.47 7.59 3.86
CA PHE A 117 -13.04 6.21 3.64
C PHE A 117 -12.30 6.05 2.30
N THR A 118 -11.41 5.05 2.24
CA THR A 118 -10.63 4.74 1.03
C THR A 118 -10.45 3.24 0.87
N GLY A 119 -10.08 2.81 -0.34
CA GLY A 119 -9.56 1.48 -0.61
C GLY A 119 -8.06 1.43 -0.31
N MET A 120 -7.57 0.32 0.26
CA MET A 120 -6.15 0.09 0.45
C MET A 120 -5.62 -0.92 -0.57
N PHE A 121 -4.81 -0.41 -1.50
CA PHE A 121 -4.14 -1.20 -2.52
C PHE A 121 -2.82 -1.73 -1.97
N GLY A 122 -2.88 -2.96 -1.44
CA GLY A 122 -1.79 -3.56 -0.68
C GLY A 122 -0.79 -4.33 -1.52
N LEU A 123 0.40 -4.49 -0.97
CA LEU A 123 1.44 -5.36 -1.51
C LEU A 123 2.20 -6.07 -0.39
N VAL A 124 2.76 -7.22 -0.72
CA VAL A 124 3.65 -8.00 0.15
C VAL A 124 4.68 -8.75 -0.70
N GLY A 125 5.88 -8.93 -0.16
CA GLY A 125 6.93 -9.75 -0.78
C GLY A 125 7.67 -9.05 -1.92
N LEU A 126 7.94 -7.74 -1.83
CA LEU A 126 8.74 -7.02 -2.83
C LEU A 126 10.16 -7.61 -2.93
N ALA A 127 10.81 -7.84 -1.79
CA ALA A 127 12.14 -8.43 -1.75
C ALA A 127 12.15 -9.85 -2.36
N ASP A 128 11.13 -10.66 -2.06
CA ASP A 128 10.99 -11.99 -2.64
C ASP A 128 10.83 -11.94 -4.16
N ALA A 129 9.97 -11.04 -4.66
CA ALA A 129 9.76 -10.87 -6.08
C ALA A 129 11.05 -10.47 -6.81
N VAL A 130 11.76 -9.47 -6.29
CA VAL A 130 13.04 -9.03 -6.87
C VAL A 130 14.05 -10.17 -6.88
N ASN A 131 14.19 -10.89 -5.77
CA ASN A 131 15.15 -12.00 -5.66
C ASN A 131 14.82 -13.15 -6.62
N VAL A 132 13.54 -13.49 -6.78
CA VAL A 132 13.09 -14.49 -7.74
C VAL A 132 13.40 -14.05 -9.19
N LEU A 133 13.08 -12.80 -9.53
CA LEU A 133 13.31 -12.25 -10.86
C LEU A 133 14.81 -12.20 -11.20
N MET A 134 15.65 -11.72 -10.27
CA MET A 134 17.10 -11.72 -10.46
C MET A 134 17.66 -13.12 -10.68
N THR A 135 17.18 -14.11 -9.93
CA THR A 135 17.57 -15.51 -10.12
C THR A 135 17.16 -16.03 -11.50
N LYS A 136 15.99 -15.67 -12.02
CA LYS A 136 15.55 -16.05 -13.38
C LYS A 136 16.42 -15.45 -14.48
N GLU A 137 16.99 -14.28 -14.26
CA GLU A 137 17.97 -13.65 -15.15
C GLU A 137 19.40 -14.20 -14.98
N GLY A 138 19.59 -15.24 -14.17
CA GLY A 138 20.90 -15.83 -13.89
C GLY A 138 21.83 -14.95 -13.05
N LYS A 139 21.27 -14.00 -12.29
CA LYS A 139 22.00 -13.07 -11.42
C LYS A 139 21.87 -13.47 -9.96
N ASP A 140 22.94 -13.31 -9.20
CA ASP A 140 22.95 -13.54 -7.74
C ASP A 140 22.75 -12.23 -6.93
N ASP A 141 22.18 -11.22 -7.57
CA ASP A 141 21.82 -9.96 -6.95
C ASP A 141 20.64 -10.12 -5.99
N ARG A 142 20.66 -9.40 -4.86
CA ARG A 142 19.60 -9.47 -3.85
C ARG A 142 19.12 -8.07 -3.49
N PHE A 143 17.81 -7.95 -3.28
CA PHE A 143 17.17 -6.69 -2.86
C PHE A 143 17.81 -6.16 -1.57
N GLY A 144 18.19 -4.88 -1.59
CA GLY A 144 18.88 -4.22 -0.47
C GLY A 144 20.36 -4.55 -0.32
N HIS A 145 20.92 -5.44 -1.15
CA HIS A 145 22.33 -5.83 -1.13
C HIS A 145 23.08 -5.52 -2.42
N SER A 146 22.36 -5.20 -3.50
CA SER A 146 22.96 -4.72 -4.74
C SER A 146 22.14 -3.57 -5.33
N ASP A 147 22.81 -2.66 -6.04
CA ASP A 147 22.15 -1.53 -6.68
C ASP A 147 21.18 -2.00 -7.78
N ALA A 148 21.54 -3.00 -8.54
CA ALA A 148 20.71 -3.53 -9.61
C ALA A 148 19.38 -4.12 -9.09
N ALA A 149 19.43 -4.91 -8.01
CA ALA A 149 18.24 -5.46 -7.40
C ALA A 149 17.39 -4.37 -6.69
N THR A 150 18.03 -3.40 -6.06
CA THR A 150 17.34 -2.26 -5.45
C THR A 150 16.64 -1.42 -6.51
N GLN A 151 17.29 -1.17 -7.64
CA GLN A 151 16.71 -0.42 -8.75
C GLN A 151 15.50 -1.15 -9.35
N LEU A 152 15.56 -2.48 -9.52
CA LEU A 152 14.38 -3.26 -9.95
C LEU A 152 13.23 -3.13 -8.96
N GLY A 153 13.50 -3.12 -7.67
CA GLY A 153 12.47 -2.89 -6.65
C GLY A 153 11.82 -1.52 -6.77
N ILE A 154 12.60 -0.47 -7.06
CA ILE A 154 12.09 0.88 -7.31
C ILE A 154 11.17 0.88 -8.55
N GLU A 155 11.62 0.28 -9.67
CA GLU A 155 10.83 0.19 -10.89
C GLU A 155 9.49 -0.53 -10.68
N ILE A 156 9.47 -1.60 -9.90
CA ILE A 156 8.24 -2.31 -9.53
C ILE A 156 7.30 -1.40 -8.75
N MET A 157 7.83 -0.66 -7.79
CA MET A 157 7.04 0.29 -7.01
C MET A 157 6.50 1.44 -7.85
N ASP A 158 7.28 1.94 -8.80
CA ASP A 158 6.86 2.99 -9.73
C ASP A 158 5.68 2.52 -10.60
N ILE A 159 5.73 1.29 -11.13
CA ILE A 159 4.63 0.69 -11.89
C ILE A 159 3.35 0.59 -11.03
N ILE A 160 3.47 0.13 -9.78
CA ILE A 160 2.32 0.01 -8.88
C ILE A 160 1.75 1.39 -8.54
N ASN A 161 2.60 2.37 -8.26
CA ASN A 161 2.19 3.74 -7.94
C ASN A 161 1.52 4.41 -9.14
N GLU A 162 2.08 4.26 -10.35
CA GLU A 162 1.49 4.80 -11.56
C GLU A 162 0.11 4.18 -11.84
N PHE A 163 -0.03 2.87 -11.71
CA PHE A 163 -1.32 2.20 -11.83
C PHE A 163 -2.33 2.76 -10.83
N ASN A 164 -1.94 2.86 -9.57
CA ASN A 164 -2.82 3.31 -8.49
C ASN A 164 -3.25 4.77 -8.67
N ASN A 165 -2.34 5.65 -9.12
CA ASN A 165 -2.62 7.05 -9.40
C ASN A 165 -3.54 7.26 -10.62
N ASN A 166 -3.55 6.31 -11.55
CA ASN A 166 -4.42 6.34 -12.74
C ASN A 166 -5.76 5.63 -12.52
N HIS A 167 -5.89 4.82 -11.46
CA HIS A 167 -7.13 4.13 -11.14
C HIS A 167 -8.09 5.04 -10.38
N PHE A 168 -9.30 5.23 -10.91
CA PHE A 168 -10.32 6.09 -10.31
C PHE A 168 -11.41 5.27 -9.60
N ASN A 169 -11.70 5.63 -8.35
CA ASN A 169 -12.84 5.10 -7.61
C ASN A 169 -13.66 6.24 -7.00
N LYS A 170 -14.91 6.40 -7.43
CA LYS A 170 -15.80 7.49 -7.03
C LYS A 170 -16.11 7.56 -5.53
N TYR A 171 -15.87 6.47 -4.78
CA TYR A 171 -16.16 6.42 -3.34
C TYR A 171 -14.96 6.80 -2.45
N CYS A 172 -13.78 6.96 -3.04
CA CYS A 172 -12.56 7.34 -2.33
C CYS A 172 -12.31 8.85 -2.36
N GLU A 173 -13.34 9.66 -2.15
CA GLU A 173 -13.30 11.14 -2.31
C GLU A 173 -12.22 11.79 -1.45
N GLY A 174 -12.09 11.37 -0.18
CA GLY A 174 -11.11 11.93 0.76
C GLY A 174 -9.64 11.69 0.38
N THR A 175 -9.38 10.78 -0.54
CA THR A 175 -8.03 10.48 -1.06
C THR A 175 -7.90 10.81 -2.55
N GLY A 176 -8.66 11.82 -3.02
CA GLY A 176 -8.62 12.27 -4.41
C GLY A 176 -9.17 11.26 -5.40
N SER A 177 -10.09 10.39 -4.97
CA SER A 177 -10.69 9.31 -5.75
C SER A 177 -9.71 8.21 -6.18
N HIS A 178 -8.61 8.03 -5.43
CA HIS A 178 -7.61 6.98 -5.63
C HIS A 178 -7.52 6.09 -4.39
N PHE A 179 -7.07 4.85 -4.60
CA PHE A 179 -6.71 3.99 -3.48
C PHE A 179 -5.40 4.46 -2.84
N LEU A 180 -5.24 4.19 -1.55
CA LEU A 180 -3.97 4.40 -0.88
C LEU A 180 -3.10 3.14 -0.97
N PRO A 181 -1.81 3.27 -1.32
CA PRO A 181 -0.89 2.15 -1.27
C PRO A 181 -0.69 1.66 0.17
N HIS A 182 -0.57 0.35 0.35
CA HIS A 182 -0.36 -0.28 1.64
C HIS A 182 0.73 -1.33 1.56
N ALA A 183 1.84 -1.13 2.28
CA ALA A 183 2.87 -2.14 2.41
C ALA A 183 2.61 -3.02 3.65
N GLN A 184 2.56 -4.33 3.45
CA GLN A 184 2.49 -5.27 4.56
C GLN A 184 3.88 -5.46 5.14
N VAL A 185 4.02 -5.20 6.44
CA VAL A 185 5.20 -5.60 7.21
C VAL A 185 5.01 -7.03 7.69
N GLY A 186 6.01 -7.87 7.46
CA GLY A 186 6.06 -9.27 7.86
C GLY A 186 7.42 -9.65 8.38
#